data_fea6d43ec2dbee82731174b9d925edf9
#
_entry.id   fea6d43ec2dbee82731174b9d925edf9
#
_cell.length_a   1.000
_cell.length_b   1.000
_cell.length_c   1.000
_cell.angle_alpha   90.00
_cell.angle_beta   90.00
_cell.angle_gamma   90.00
#
_symmetry.space_group_name_H-M   'P 1'
#
loop_
_entity.id
_entity.type
_entity.pdbx_description
1 polymer ?
#
loop_
_entity_poly.entity_id
_entity_poly.type
_entity_poly.pdbx_seq_one_letter_code
_entity_poly.pdbx_strand_id
1 'polypeptide(L)'
;LALVLALWRNFDAASGALQFAEKHEWIPTLGVSYFVAVDGLGLLMLLLTAVVTPMAMLASWKLAGTSSTSSQTSSRKDGDAMERVPTGHGAHLFFALILFLQAGLFGTFTALNFFHWFIFWELSLIPAFFLVRLWGGLNRAPAATQFFVYTMVGSVAMLLAFLAIFLATGKM
;
A
#
# COMPACT_ATOMS: atom_id res chain seq x y z
N LEU A 1 9.41 1.12 11.82
CA LEU A 1 9.88 2.40 12.33
C LEU A 1 11.38 2.39 12.63
N ALA A 2 11.90 1.43 13.43
CA ALA A 2 13.32 1.39 13.83
C ALA A 2 14.28 1.36 12.62
N LEU A 3 14.00 0.57 11.61
CA LEU A 3 14.80 0.49 10.38
C LEU A 3 14.81 1.82 9.61
N VAL A 4 13.68 2.50 9.50
CA VAL A 4 13.60 3.80 8.81
C VAL A 4 14.34 4.89 9.60
N LEU A 5 14.29 4.85 10.94
CA LEU A 5 15.09 5.75 11.78
C LEU A 5 16.60 5.49 11.67
N ALA A 6 17.00 4.22 11.56
CA ALA A 6 18.39 3.87 11.31
C ALA A 6 18.86 4.35 9.93
N LEU A 7 18.02 4.23 8.91
CA LEU A 7 18.27 4.74 7.56
C LEU A 7 18.41 6.27 7.58
N TRP A 8 17.54 6.98 8.29
CA TRP A 8 17.61 8.44 8.45
C TRP A 8 18.91 8.89 9.14
N ARG A 9 19.36 8.17 10.18
CA ARG A 9 20.61 8.50 10.86
C ARG A 9 21.87 8.34 10.00
N ASN A 10 21.82 7.40 9.04
CA ASN A 10 22.93 7.13 8.14
C ASN A 10 22.83 7.87 6.79
N PHE A 11 21.77 8.66 6.61
CA PHE A 11 21.55 9.42 5.38
C PHE A 11 22.36 10.72 5.41
N ASP A 12 23.17 10.93 4.36
CA ASP A 12 23.92 12.18 4.16
C ASP A 12 23.10 13.18 3.34
N ALA A 13 22.52 14.16 4.03
CA ALA A 13 21.70 15.19 3.40
C ALA A 13 22.51 16.17 2.52
N ALA A 14 23.83 16.22 2.66
CA ALA A 14 24.69 17.13 1.91
C ALA A 14 25.08 16.59 0.54
N SER A 15 25.03 15.27 0.34
CA SER A 15 25.53 14.64 -0.89
C SER A 15 24.65 14.86 -2.11
N GLY A 16 23.33 15.14 -1.93
CA GLY A 16 22.37 15.29 -3.03
C GLY A 16 22.24 14.08 -3.96
N ALA A 17 22.96 13.00 -3.67
CA ALA A 17 23.01 11.79 -4.47
C ALA A 17 22.04 10.72 -3.95
N LEU A 18 21.73 9.74 -4.82
CA LEU A 18 21.00 8.54 -4.43
C LEU A 18 21.85 7.71 -3.46
N GLN A 19 21.27 7.32 -2.33
CA GLN A 19 21.95 6.55 -1.30
C GLN A 19 21.31 5.19 -1.10
N PHE A 20 22.07 4.24 -0.54
CA PHE A 20 21.63 2.85 -0.34
C PHE A 20 21.17 2.17 -1.63
N ALA A 21 21.86 2.48 -2.73
CA ALA A 21 21.50 1.99 -4.05
C ALA A 21 21.85 0.50 -4.19
N GLU A 22 20.85 -0.32 -4.49
CA GLU A 22 21.01 -1.72 -4.88
C GLU A 22 20.42 -1.92 -6.27
N LYS A 23 21.23 -2.51 -7.17
CA LYS A 23 20.82 -2.78 -8.55
C LYS A 23 21.15 -4.21 -8.93
N HIS A 24 20.11 -4.96 -9.34
CA HIS A 24 20.24 -6.31 -9.88
C HIS A 24 19.47 -6.40 -11.19
N GLU A 25 20.04 -7.06 -12.19
CA GLU A 25 19.33 -7.35 -13.43
C GLU A 25 18.24 -8.40 -13.18
N TRP A 26 17.00 -8.06 -13.51
CA TRP A 26 15.86 -8.96 -13.30
C TRP A 26 15.39 -9.58 -14.63
N ILE A 27 15.04 -8.75 -15.61
CA ILE A 27 14.57 -9.21 -16.92
C ILE A 27 15.42 -8.51 -18.01
N PRO A 28 16.55 -9.11 -18.43
CA PRO A 28 17.48 -8.48 -19.39
C PRO A 28 16.83 -8.19 -20.75
N THR A 29 15.89 -9.03 -21.19
CA THR A 29 15.19 -8.89 -22.47
C THR A 29 14.32 -7.63 -22.57
N LEU A 30 13.82 -7.13 -21.42
CA LEU A 30 13.03 -5.90 -21.33
C LEU A 30 13.82 -4.72 -20.75
N GLY A 31 15.11 -4.91 -20.43
CA GLY A 31 15.90 -3.90 -19.75
C GLY A 31 15.44 -3.59 -18.32
N VAL A 32 14.60 -4.46 -17.74
CA VAL A 32 14.06 -4.25 -16.39
C VAL A 32 15.07 -4.71 -15.36
N SER A 33 15.48 -3.79 -14.49
CA SER A 33 16.35 -4.06 -13.35
C SER A 33 15.60 -3.82 -12.02
N TYR A 34 15.86 -4.67 -11.04
CA TYR A 34 15.57 -4.36 -9.65
C TYR A 34 16.53 -3.26 -9.23
N PHE A 35 16.04 -2.04 -9.15
CA PHE A 35 16.85 -0.90 -8.77
C PHE A 35 16.12 -0.12 -7.69
N VAL A 36 16.65 -0.19 -6.49
CA VAL A 36 16.15 0.54 -5.32
C VAL A 36 17.23 1.46 -4.82
N ALA A 37 16.83 2.67 -4.44
CA ALA A 37 17.66 3.61 -3.73
C ALA A 37 16.77 4.61 -2.99
N VAL A 38 17.36 5.43 -2.15
CA VAL A 38 16.67 6.45 -1.38
C VAL A 38 17.29 7.80 -1.68
N ASP A 39 16.44 8.75 -2.07
CA ASP A 39 16.75 10.17 -2.13
C ASP A 39 16.15 10.92 -0.92
N GLY A 40 16.39 12.21 -0.81
CA GLY A 40 15.89 13.02 0.30
C GLY A 40 14.35 13.03 0.38
N LEU A 41 13.65 13.07 -0.77
CA LEU A 41 12.19 13.04 -0.82
C LEU A 41 11.65 11.65 -0.47
N GLY A 42 12.26 10.60 -1.03
CA GLY A 42 11.93 9.20 -0.71
C GLY A 42 12.08 8.91 0.79
N LEU A 43 13.16 9.41 1.41
CA LEU A 43 13.38 9.29 2.85
C LEU A 43 12.24 9.93 3.66
N LEU A 44 11.79 11.13 3.27
CA LEU A 44 10.67 11.80 3.94
C LEU A 44 9.37 10.99 3.81
N MET A 45 9.10 10.42 2.63
CA MET A 45 7.92 9.57 2.39
C MET A 45 7.99 8.26 3.20
N LEU A 46 9.18 7.67 3.30
CA LEU A 46 9.41 6.49 4.14
C LEU A 46 9.19 6.80 5.62
N LEU A 47 9.71 7.93 6.12
CA LEU A 47 9.50 8.38 7.49
C LEU A 47 8.02 8.65 7.77
N LEU A 48 7.34 9.35 6.87
CA LEU A 48 5.91 9.63 6.99
C LEU A 48 5.12 8.32 7.10
N THR A 49 5.34 7.38 6.19
CA THR A 49 4.68 6.07 6.20
C THR A 49 5.00 5.28 7.47
N ALA A 50 6.26 5.31 7.91
CA ALA A 50 6.70 4.60 9.12
C ALA A 50 6.11 5.16 10.41
N VAL A 51 5.72 6.46 10.44
CA VAL A 51 5.07 7.10 11.59
C VAL A 51 3.55 6.94 11.51
N VAL A 52 2.96 7.18 10.34
CA VAL A 52 1.49 7.16 10.18
C VAL A 52 0.93 5.75 10.39
N THR A 53 1.61 4.70 9.91
CA THR A 53 1.10 3.33 10.04
C THR A 53 0.93 2.88 11.48
N PRO A 54 1.92 2.97 12.38
CA PRO A 54 1.72 2.61 13.79
C PRO A 54 0.71 3.53 14.49
N MET A 55 0.62 4.81 14.14
CA MET A 55 -0.41 5.70 14.66
C MET A 55 -1.81 5.26 14.24
N ALA A 56 -2.00 4.88 12.97
CA ALA A 56 -3.26 4.32 12.48
C ALA A 56 -3.62 3.00 13.18
N MET A 57 -2.64 2.12 13.40
CA MET A 57 -2.84 0.87 14.15
C MET A 57 -3.26 1.14 15.60
N LEU A 58 -2.63 2.07 16.29
CA LEU A 58 -2.96 2.46 17.66
C LEU A 58 -4.36 3.10 17.73
N ALA A 59 -4.70 3.99 16.81
CA ALA A 59 -6.01 4.62 16.74
C ALA A 59 -7.12 3.59 16.47
N SER A 60 -6.84 2.57 15.66
CA SER A 60 -7.80 1.52 15.30
C SER A 60 -7.86 0.37 16.31
N TRP A 61 -7.02 0.37 17.34
CA TRP A 61 -6.92 -0.73 18.31
C TRP A 61 -8.26 -1.03 19.01
N LYS A 62 -8.98 0.01 19.40
CA LYS A 62 -10.31 -0.14 20.02
C LYS A 62 -11.36 -0.64 19.03
N LEU A 63 -11.33 -0.19 17.78
CA LEU A 63 -12.26 -0.61 16.72
C LEU A 63 -12.06 -2.08 16.35
N ALA A 64 -10.82 -2.53 16.27
CA ALA A 64 -10.49 -3.92 15.99
C ALA A 64 -10.82 -4.85 17.18
N GLY A 65 -10.72 -4.36 18.43
CA GLY A 65 -11.00 -5.13 19.64
C GLY A 65 -12.50 -5.27 19.96
N THR A 66 -13.34 -4.27 19.66
CA THR A 66 -14.78 -4.31 19.94
C THR A 66 -15.56 -5.25 19.03
N SER A 67 -15.05 -5.60 17.88
CA SER A 67 -15.67 -6.61 17.00
C SER A 67 -15.60 -8.05 17.57
N SER A 68 -14.80 -8.30 18.59
CA SER A 68 -14.68 -9.61 19.25
C SER A 68 -15.61 -9.80 20.44
N THR A 69 -16.26 -8.74 20.96
CA THR A 69 -17.03 -8.84 22.23
C THR A 69 -18.54 -8.67 22.05
N SER A 70 -19.05 -8.30 20.88
CA SER A 70 -20.48 -8.06 20.67
C SER A 70 -21.26 -9.30 20.18
N SER A 71 -20.88 -10.50 20.58
CA SER A 71 -21.65 -11.72 20.33
C SER A 71 -22.46 -12.16 21.55
N GLN A 72 -23.16 -11.22 22.22
CA GLN A 72 -24.26 -11.64 23.10
C GLN A 72 -25.33 -10.56 23.17
N THR A 73 -26.53 -11.00 22.82
CA THR A 73 -27.83 -10.44 23.15
C THR A 73 -28.25 -9.15 22.44
N SER A 74 -28.92 -9.29 21.29
CA SER A 74 -30.20 -8.61 21.13
C SER A 74 -31.03 -9.23 20.04
N SER A 75 -32.16 -9.73 20.44
CA SER A 75 -33.45 -9.97 19.82
C SER A 75 -33.65 -9.37 18.43
N ARG A 76 -33.85 -10.26 17.48
CA ARG A 76 -34.70 -10.27 16.30
C ARG A 76 -35.58 -9.01 16.12
N LYS A 77 -35.24 -8.20 15.11
CA LYS A 77 -36.22 -7.48 14.29
C LYS A 77 -35.76 -7.41 12.84
N ASP A 78 -36.68 -7.81 12.00
CA ASP A 78 -36.54 -8.00 10.56
C ASP A 78 -36.07 -6.72 9.82
N GLY A 79 -35.25 -6.87 8.81
CA GLY A 79 -35.32 -6.01 7.64
C GLY A 79 -34.05 -5.37 7.08
N ASP A 80 -32.84 -5.63 7.58
CA ASP A 80 -31.63 -5.16 6.89
C ASP A 80 -30.58 -6.27 6.87
N ALA A 81 -30.31 -6.77 5.66
CA ALA A 81 -29.19 -7.67 5.39
C ALA A 81 -27.87 -6.90 5.52
N MET A 82 -27.53 -6.51 6.75
CA MET A 82 -26.23 -6.00 7.13
C MET A 82 -25.27 -7.19 7.05
N GLU A 83 -24.57 -7.29 5.93
CA GLU A 83 -23.55 -8.32 5.66
C GLU A 83 -22.58 -8.36 6.85
N ARG A 84 -22.75 -9.37 7.70
CA ARG A 84 -21.99 -9.56 8.93
C ARG A 84 -20.53 -9.80 8.55
N VAL A 85 -19.66 -8.88 8.92
CA VAL A 85 -18.22 -9.12 8.96
C VAL A 85 -17.96 -10.35 9.85
N PRO A 86 -17.25 -11.38 9.37
CA PRO A 86 -16.95 -12.57 10.19
C PRO A 86 -16.15 -12.18 11.42
N THR A 87 -16.74 -12.38 12.60
CA THR A 87 -16.31 -11.86 13.91
C THR A 87 -15.19 -12.64 14.60
N GLY A 88 -14.36 -13.36 13.88
CA GLY A 88 -13.27 -14.12 14.51
C GLY A 88 -11.86 -13.80 14.00
N HIS A 89 -11.75 -13.38 12.75
CA HIS A 89 -10.47 -13.10 12.11
C HIS A 89 -10.29 -11.61 11.76
N GLY A 90 -11.26 -10.76 12.12
CA GLY A 90 -11.34 -9.37 11.67
C GLY A 90 -10.16 -8.50 12.08
N ALA A 91 -9.72 -8.57 13.34
CA ALA A 91 -8.63 -7.73 13.84
C ALA A 91 -7.27 -8.12 13.24
N HIS A 92 -6.97 -9.42 13.18
CA HIS A 92 -5.71 -9.89 12.60
C HIS A 92 -5.63 -9.57 11.11
N LEU A 93 -6.72 -9.77 10.36
CA LEU A 93 -6.79 -9.44 8.94
C LEU A 93 -6.65 -7.93 8.72
N PHE A 94 -7.28 -7.10 9.55
CA PHE A 94 -7.16 -5.64 9.49
C PHE A 94 -5.72 -5.18 9.62
N PHE A 95 -5.02 -5.63 10.66
CA PHE A 95 -3.61 -5.27 10.87
C PHE A 95 -2.68 -5.86 9.80
N ALA A 96 -2.95 -7.08 9.34
CA ALA A 96 -2.21 -7.70 8.23
C ALA A 96 -2.33 -6.87 6.94
N LEU A 97 -3.55 -6.40 6.60
CA LEU A 97 -3.78 -5.55 5.42
C LEU A 97 -3.09 -4.19 5.56
N ILE A 98 -3.09 -3.58 6.75
CA ILE A 98 -2.35 -2.33 7.00
C ILE A 98 -0.85 -2.52 6.81
N LEU A 99 -0.28 -3.61 7.34
CA LEU A 99 1.14 -3.91 7.17
C LEU A 99 1.48 -4.24 5.71
N PHE A 100 0.59 -4.93 5.01
CA PHE A 100 0.78 -5.20 3.59
C PHE A 100 0.71 -3.92 2.74
N LEU A 101 -0.22 -3.01 3.06
CA LEU A 101 -0.27 -1.68 2.46
C LEU A 101 1.04 -0.91 2.70
N GLN A 102 1.55 -0.92 3.93
CA GLN A 102 2.81 -0.28 4.27
C GLN A 102 3.99 -0.86 3.47
N ALA A 103 4.04 -2.18 3.29
CA ALA A 103 5.07 -2.84 2.50
C ALA A 103 5.03 -2.40 1.02
N GLY A 104 3.83 -2.30 0.43
CA GLY A 104 3.62 -1.76 -0.91
C GLY A 104 4.11 -0.31 -1.04
N LEU A 105 3.77 0.55 -0.07
CA LEU A 105 4.22 1.94 -0.06
C LEU A 105 5.75 2.07 0.08
N PHE A 106 6.37 1.24 0.92
CA PHE A 106 7.84 1.24 1.03
C PHE A 106 8.50 0.85 -0.29
N GLY A 107 7.99 -0.19 -0.95
CA GLY A 107 8.48 -0.58 -2.28
C GLY A 107 8.30 0.53 -3.32
N THR A 108 7.15 1.22 -3.31
CA THR A 108 6.88 2.35 -4.21
C THR A 108 7.86 3.52 -4.00
N PHE A 109 8.17 3.87 -2.76
CA PHE A 109 9.04 5.02 -2.45
C PHE A 109 10.54 4.73 -2.59
N THR A 110 10.94 3.48 -2.71
CA THR A 110 12.34 3.08 -2.92
C THR A 110 12.64 2.65 -4.35
N ALA A 111 11.63 2.34 -5.16
CA ALA A 111 11.79 1.86 -6.52
C ALA A 111 12.21 2.99 -7.47
N LEU A 112 13.34 2.81 -8.17
CA LEU A 112 13.84 3.72 -9.19
C LEU A 112 13.60 3.22 -10.62
N ASN A 113 13.26 1.95 -10.79
CA ASN A 113 12.83 1.44 -12.09
C ASN A 113 11.30 1.53 -12.17
N PHE A 114 10.78 2.07 -13.28
CA PHE A 114 9.36 2.29 -13.48
C PHE A 114 8.53 1.01 -13.33
N PHE A 115 8.99 -0.10 -13.91
CA PHE A 115 8.25 -1.36 -13.85
C PHE A 115 8.16 -1.90 -12.40
N HIS A 116 9.25 -1.80 -11.67
CA HIS A 116 9.31 -2.17 -10.25
C HIS A 116 8.41 -1.26 -9.40
N TRP A 117 8.49 0.06 -9.63
CA TRP A 117 7.61 1.04 -8.99
C TRP A 117 6.13 0.73 -9.26
N PHE A 118 5.78 0.44 -10.51
CA PHE A 118 4.41 0.13 -10.92
C PHE A 118 3.87 -1.13 -10.20
N ILE A 119 4.67 -2.19 -10.08
CA ILE A 119 4.26 -3.41 -9.35
C ILE A 119 3.92 -3.09 -7.89
N PHE A 120 4.76 -2.34 -7.18
CA PHE A 120 4.48 -1.99 -5.78
C PHE A 120 3.30 -1.03 -5.62
N TRP A 121 3.12 -0.12 -6.58
CA TRP A 121 1.96 0.74 -6.66
C TRP A 121 0.67 -0.07 -6.76
N GLU A 122 0.57 -0.98 -7.72
CA GLU A 122 -0.58 -1.88 -7.87
C GLU A 122 -0.77 -2.81 -6.68
N LEU A 123 0.32 -3.31 -6.10
CA LEU A 123 0.29 -4.18 -4.94
C LEU A 123 -0.34 -3.49 -3.73
N SER A 124 -0.13 -2.19 -3.56
CA SER A 124 -0.73 -1.40 -2.47
C SER A 124 -2.24 -1.22 -2.62
N LEU A 125 -2.76 -1.28 -3.85
CA LEU A 125 -4.18 -1.11 -4.13
C LEU A 125 -5.03 -2.27 -3.59
N ILE A 126 -4.48 -3.49 -3.59
CA ILE A 126 -5.18 -4.69 -3.12
C ILE A 126 -5.58 -4.57 -1.63
N PRO A 127 -4.65 -4.32 -0.68
CA PRO A 127 -5.02 -4.16 0.71
C PRO A 127 -5.91 -2.93 0.95
N ALA A 128 -5.71 -1.83 0.20
CA ALA A 128 -6.56 -0.66 0.29
C ALA A 128 -8.02 -0.96 -0.08
N PHE A 129 -8.24 -1.72 -1.17
CA PHE A 129 -9.57 -2.18 -1.56
C PHE A 129 -10.25 -2.99 -0.45
N PHE A 130 -9.54 -3.97 0.12
CA PHE A 130 -10.10 -4.80 1.20
C PHE A 130 -10.38 -4.00 2.47
N LEU A 131 -9.51 -3.05 2.83
CA LEU A 131 -9.72 -2.18 3.98
C LEU A 131 -11.00 -1.35 3.82
N VAL A 132 -11.22 -0.74 2.66
CA VAL A 132 -12.43 0.03 2.37
C VAL A 132 -13.66 -0.88 2.33
N ARG A 133 -13.57 -2.06 1.68
CA ARG A 133 -14.70 -2.98 1.51
C ARG A 133 -15.16 -3.59 2.83
N LEU A 134 -14.25 -3.94 3.73
CA LEU A 134 -14.57 -4.67 4.96
C LEU A 134 -14.87 -3.74 6.13
N TRP A 135 -14.14 -2.61 6.25
CA TRP A 135 -14.24 -1.68 7.39
C TRP A 135 -14.73 -0.28 7.00
N GLY A 136 -15.11 -0.05 5.75
CA GLY A 136 -15.68 1.22 5.31
C GLY A 136 -17.06 1.54 5.90
N GLY A 137 -17.62 2.69 5.52
CA GLY A 137 -18.93 3.18 5.98
C GLY A 137 -20.14 2.48 5.35
N LEU A 138 -21.30 3.14 5.39
CA LEU A 138 -22.60 2.59 4.98
C LEU A 138 -22.63 2.03 3.54
N ASN A 139 -21.95 2.68 2.59
CA ASN A 139 -21.91 2.27 1.18
C ASN A 139 -20.54 1.68 0.80
N ARG A 140 -19.92 0.93 1.69
CA ARG A 140 -18.54 0.43 1.56
C ARG A 140 -18.29 -0.46 0.33
N ALA A 141 -19.24 -1.37 0.01
CA ALA A 141 -19.05 -2.30 -1.08
C ALA A 141 -19.04 -1.61 -2.47
N PRO A 142 -20.04 -0.80 -2.85
CA PRO A 142 -19.97 -0.06 -4.11
C PRO A 142 -18.85 0.98 -4.12
N ALA A 143 -18.56 1.66 -2.99
CA ALA A 143 -17.47 2.62 -2.91
C ALA A 143 -16.10 1.97 -3.11
N ALA A 144 -15.84 0.82 -2.50
CA ALA A 144 -14.62 0.06 -2.70
C ALA A 144 -14.45 -0.39 -4.15
N THR A 145 -15.53 -0.87 -4.77
CA THR A 145 -15.50 -1.31 -6.17
C THR A 145 -15.24 -0.13 -7.12
N GLN A 146 -15.91 1.00 -6.90
CA GLN A 146 -15.66 2.21 -7.68
C GLN A 146 -14.22 2.70 -7.53
N PHE A 147 -13.72 2.81 -6.28
CA PHE A 147 -12.35 3.17 -6.00
C PHE A 147 -11.36 2.27 -6.75
N PHE A 148 -11.53 0.95 -6.66
CA PHE A 148 -10.68 -0.02 -7.32
C PHE A 148 -10.72 0.12 -8.85
N VAL A 149 -11.92 0.18 -9.44
CA VAL A 149 -12.08 0.28 -10.90
C VAL A 149 -11.48 1.58 -11.44
N TYR A 150 -11.74 2.73 -10.81
CA TYR A 150 -11.19 4.01 -11.27
C TYR A 150 -9.66 4.04 -11.18
N THR A 151 -9.11 3.55 -10.08
CA THR A 151 -7.65 3.50 -9.91
C THR A 151 -7.02 2.54 -10.91
N MET A 152 -7.60 1.35 -11.10
CA MET A 152 -7.12 0.34 -12.03
C MET A 152 -7.15 0.83 -13.49
N VAL A 153 -8.21 1.50 -13.91
CA VAL A 153 -8.31 2.08 -15.27
C VAL A 153 -7.23 3.15 -15.46
N GLY A 154 -7.01 4.00 -14.45
CA GLY A 154 -5.96 5.01 -14.50
C GLY A 154 -4.55 4.41 -14.60
N SER A 155 -4.27 3.39 -13.81
CA SER A 155 -2.96 2.74 -13.80
C SER A 155 -2.70 1.93 -15.07
N VAL A 156 -3.70 1.26 -15.63
CA VAL A 156 -3.57 0.58 -16.94
C VAL A 156 -3.30 1.60 -18.05
N ALA A 157 -3.99 2.74 -18.06
CA ALA A 157 -3.73 3.81 -19.03
C ALA A 157 -2.29 4.35 -18.91
N MET A 158 -1.80 4.53 -17.69
CA MET A 158 -0.43 4.93 -17.42
C MET A 158 0.57 3.88 -17.91
N LEU A 159 0.33 2.59 -17.63
CA LEU A 159 1.18 1.50 -18.11
C LEU A 159 1.26 1.47 -19.65
N LEU A 160 0.12 1.64 -20.33
CA LEU A 160 0.09 1.71 -21.80
C LEU A 160 0.87 2.91 -22.34
N ALA A 161 0.79 4.07 -21.69
CA ALA A 161 1.57 5.24 -22.06
C ALA A 161 3.08 5.00 -21.93
N PHE A 162 3.51 4.39 -20.82
CA PHE A 162 4.92 4.03 -20.65
C PHE A 162 5.40 2.95 -21.63
N LEU A 163 4.55 1.96 -21.92
CA LEU A 163 4.86 0.95 -22.93
C LEU A 163 5.02 1.59 -24.33
N ALA A 164 4.16 2.55 -24.67
CA ALA A 164 4.27 3.28 -25.93
C ALA A 164 5.59 4.09 -26.02
N ILE A 165 5.99 4.75 -24.91
CA ILE A 165 7.28 5.45 -24.83
C ILE A 165 8.45 4.46 -24.98
N PHE A 166 8.38 3.32 -24.30
CA PHE A 166 9.40 2.28 -24.42
C PHE A 166 9.55 1.77 -25.86
N LEU A 167 8.45 1.48 -26.55
CA LEU A 167 8.48 1.05 -27.95
C LEU A 167 9.03 2.12 -28.89
N ALA A 168 8.83 3.40 -28.56
CA ALA A 168 9.32 4.52 -29.36
C ALA A 168 10.81 4.84 -29.10
N THR A 169 11.29 4.65 -27.86
CA THR A 169 12.63 5.07 -27.43
C THR A 169 13.60 3.91 -27.21
N GLY A 170 13.10 2.70 -27.03
CA GLY A 170 13.89 1.52 -26.68
C GLY A 170 14.54 1.57 -25.29
N LYS A 171 14.09 2.50 -24.41
CA LYS A 171 14.62 2.69 -23.04
C LYS A 171 13.46 2.78 -22.03
N MET A 172 13.60 2.06 -20.94
CA MET A 172 12.78 2.20 -19.73
C MET A 172 13.57 2.84 -18.60
#